data_31905dd6c70d23d54bfada83c2c21094
#
_entry.id   31905dd6c70d23d54bfada83c2c21094
#
_cell.length_a   1.000
_cell.length_b   1.000
_cell.length_c   1.000
_cell.angle_alpha   90.00
_cell.angle_beta   90.00
_cell.angle_gamma   90.00
#
_symmetry.space_group_name_H-M   'P 1'
#
loop_
_entity.id
_entity.type
_entity.pdbx_description
1 polymer ?
#
loop_
_entity_poly.entity_id
_entity_poly.type
_entity_poly.pdbx_seq_one_letter_code
_entity_poly.pdbx_strand_id
1 'polypeptide(L)'
;MKPYFPRGYRDRALTLASPRREILFRRLARAGGIALVLVSTSTLAAGPKAYVGNFKDNTVSVIDMGTDRVVATVPVVAGPHGMSVTPDGRRVFVSGENASGVSVIDTATDRVIQTIEVGKTPHGVAMTPDGKTLLVGVYGDNRVAFVDVASNAVVATVPVPNPHTMAIRPDGKAVYVASQEPDKFALAVVDLASRSVVRTVSLEKPPRDPEFSHDGKALYFTLAGVNAIEVLDPTTDKVVAEVPTGASPHLAKLYRGATLGAAVVQGPGELQLFDPTTNKQVRAIAVGKQPHWQASNDGKKVYVTNEGSNDVTVVDLGTGQTTTIPVGNAPRKVVVQAASLTSAGSARISIANFAFAPATLAVGAGETVTWTNDDGAPHGLAYKDGAQGVNPLLPGASFSRTFDKPGTYDYICSVHPYMSGRVVVR
;
A
#
# COMPACT_ATOMS: atom_id res chain seq x y z
N MET A 1 -33.79 31.50 49.13
CA MET A 1 -33.67 32.95 49.39
C MET A 1 -33.23 33.60 48.08
N LYS A 2 -34.14 34.33 47.47
CA LYS A 2 -33.93 35.31 46.40
C LYS A 2 -33.81 36.68 47.07
N PRO A 3 -33.62 37.79 46.38
CA PRO A 3 -32.61 38.30 45.44
C PRO A 3 -32.16 39.73 45.85
N TYR A 4 -31.24 40.34 45.09
CA TYR A 4 -31.24 41.81 45.02
C TYR A 4 -30.55 42.34 43.76
N PHE A 5 -31.32 43.03 42.90
CA PHE A 5 -30.87 44.03 41.92
C PHE A 5 -30.97 45.43 42.56
N PRO A 6 -30.24 46.47 42.07
CA PRO A 6 -30.98 47.64 41.64
C PRO A 6 -30.56 48.22 40.26
N ARG A 7 -31.57 48.88 39.74
CA ARG A 7 -31.68 49.63 38.46
C ARG A 7 -30.97 51.00 38.52
N GLY A 8 -30.48 51.43 37.34
CA GLY A 8 -30.98 52.64 36.70
C GLY A 8 -30.06 53.85 36.70
N TYR A 9 -29.76 54.40 35.54
CA TYR A 9 -30.13 55.80 35.26
C TYR A 9 -30.04 56.09 33.73
N ARG A 10 -31.00 56.94 33.33
CA ARG A 10 -31.33 57.31 31.93
C ARG A 10 -30.57 58.57 31.44
N ASP A 11 -30.47 58.64 30.11
CA ASP A 11 -30.68 59.78 29.20
C ASP A 11 -29.81 61.05 29.31
N ARG A 12 -29.19 61.41 28.20
CA ARG A 12 -29.52 62.64 27.48
C ARG A 12 -28.83 62.72 26.14
N ALA A 13 -29.65 62.88 25.11
CA ALA A 13 -29.27 63.31 23.78
C ALA A 13 -28.95 64.83 23.77
N LEU A 14 -28.02 65.23 22.93
CA LEU A 14 -27.92 66.61 22.41
C LEU A 14 -27.38 66.57 20.98
N THR A 15 -28.29 66.87 20.09
CA THR A 15 -28.09 67.34 18.70
C THR A 15 -27.47 68.71 18.66
N LEU A 16 -26.50 68.96 17.79
CA LEU A 16 -26.30 70.31 17.18
C LEU A 16 -25.55 70.21 15.81
N ALA A 17 -25.99 71.07 14.95
CA ALA A 17 -25.87 71.11 13.49
C ALA A 17 -24.51 71.50 12.91
N SER A 18 -24.40 71.24 11.63
CA SER A 18 -23.34 71.60 10.68
C SER A 18 -23.06 73.09 10.54
N PRO A 19 -21.92 73.51 9.94
CA PRO A 19 -22.08 74.00 8.58
C PRO A 19 -20.96 73.55 7.58
N ARG A 20 -21.39 73.56 6.33
CA ARG A 20 -20.63 73.36 5.09
C ARG A 20 -19.43 74.31 5.00
N ARG A 21 -18.30 73.78 4.45
CA ARG A 21 -17.37 74.55 3.61
C ARG A 21 -16.89 73.65 2.51
N GLU A 22 -17.31 74.00 1.28
CA GLU A 22 -16.73 73.57 0.04
C GLU A 22 -15.29 74.09 -0.06
N ILE A 23 -14.35 73.24 -0.39
CA ILE A 23 -13.06 73.59 -1.00
C ILE A 23 -12.80 72.65 -2.17
N LEU A 24 -12.83 73.26 -3.32
CA LEU A 24 -12.47 72.76 -4.63
C LEU A 24 -10.96 72.40 -4.66
N PHE A 25 -10.55 71.18 -4.86
CA PHE A 25 -9.19 70.89 -5.29
C PHE A 25 -9.14 69.84 -6.43
N ARG A 26 -8.40 70.24 -7.38
CA ARG A 26 -8.14 69.71 -8.73
C ARG A 26 -7.75 68.25 -8.77
N ARG A 27 -8.24 67.57 -9.82
CA ARG A 27 -7.81 66.29 -10.34
C ARG A 27 -6.28 66.21 -10.53
N LEU A 28 -5.66 65.21 -9.96
CA LEU A 28 -4.43 64.60 -10.47
C LEU A 28 -4.65 63.09 -10.44
N ALA A 29 -4.95 62.55 -11.64
CA ALA A 29 -4.97 61.10 -11.88
C ALA A 29 -3.53 60.58 -11.80
N ARG A 30 -3.20 59.84 -10.74
CA ARG A 30 -2.08 58.95 -10.74
C ARG A 30 -2.65 57.52 -10.84
N ALA A 31 -2.46 56.92 -12.04
CA ALA A 31 -2.68 55.51 -12.26
C ALA A 31 -1.66 54.72 -11.42
N GLY A 32 -2.07 54.31 -10.21
CA GLY A 32 -1.35 53.32 -9.41
C GLY A 32 -1.85 51.95 -9.84
N GLY A 33 -1.14 51.28 -10.76
CA GLY A 33 -1.37 49.89 -11.08
C GLY A 33 -1.03 49.04 -9.86
N ILE A 34 -2.05 48.49 -9.21
CA ILE A 34 -1.87 47.39 -8.21
C ILE A 34 -1.54 46.17 -9.07
N ALA A 35 -0.25 45.84 -9.15
CA ALA A 35 0.19 44.55 -9.65
C ALA A 35 -0.28 43.49 -8.67
N LEU A 36 -1.37 42.81 -9.02
CA LEU A 36 -1.81 41.60 -8.34
C LEU A 36 -0.76 40.51 -8.62
N VAL A 37 0.17 40.34 -7.71
CA VAL A 37 1.10 39.23 -7.74
C VAL A 37 0.26 37.98 -7.41
N LEU A 38 -0.21 37.31 -8.46
CA LEU A 38 -0.71 35.96 -8.38
C LEU A 38 0.48 35.07 -7.96
N VAL A 39 0.63 34.86 -6.65
CA VAL A 39 1.47 33.78 -6.13
C VAL A 39 0.78 32.49 -6.54
N SER A 40 1.18 31.94 -7.69
CA SER A 40 0.83 30.57 -8.06
C SER A 40 1.46 29.67 -7.01
N THR A 41 0.69 29.29 -5.99
CA THR A 41 1.05 28.16 -5.15
C THR A 41 0.98 26.95 -6.05
N SER A 42 2.12 26.56 -6.62
CA SER A 42 2.28 25.24 -7.20
C SER A 42 1.99 24.26 -6.08
N THR A 43 0.78 23.71 -6.05
CA THR A 43 0.53 22.51 -5.27
C THR A 43 1.40 21.44 -5.91
N LEU A 44 2.58 21.21 -5.35
CA LEU A 44 3.35 20.01 -5.64
C LEU A 44 2.37 18.85 -5.49
N ALA A 45 2.18 18.09 -6.56
CA ALA A 45 1.39 16.87 -6.48
C ALA A 45 1.98 16.06 -5.32
N ALA A 46 1.15 15.72 -4.34
CA ALA A 46 1.60 14.94 -3.20
C ALA A 46 2.23 13.65 -3.73
N GLY A 47 3.46 13.36 -3.32
CA GLY A 47 4.18 12.16 -3.69
C GLY A 47 3.44 10.89 -3.23
N PRO A 48 3.93 9.70 -3.61
CA PRO A 48 3.36 8.46 -3.11
C PRO A 48 3.44 8.43 -1.58
N LYS A 49 2.45 7.80 -0.94
CA LYS A 49 2.36 7.72 0.51
C LYS A 49 2.55 6.29 1.00
N ALA A 50 3.12 6.15 2.20
CA ALA A 50 3.11 4.92 2.97
C ALA A 50 2.10 5.05 4.12
N TYR A 51 1.33 4.00 4.35
CA TYR A 51 0.30 3.91 5.39
C TYR A 51 0.74 2.87 6.42
N VAL A 52 0.82 3.28 7.68
CA VAL A 52 1.35 2.47 8.80
C VAL A 52 0.27 2.28 9.85
N GLY A 53 -0.13 1.04 10.10
CA GLY A 53 -1.13 0.69 11.10
C GLY A 53 -0.53 0.68 12.52
N ASN A 54 -0.94 1.62 13.37
CA ASN A 54 -0.52 1.76 14.77
C ASN A 54 -1.49 0.96 15.65
N PHE A 55 -1.15 -0.28 15.95
CA PHE A 55 -2.05 -1.27 16.55
C PHE A 55 -2.67 -0.81 17.88
N LYS A 56 -1.87 -0.22 18.77
CA LYS A 56 -2.33 0.19 20.11
C LYS A 56 -3.07 1.54 20.12
N ASP A 57 -2.87 2.36 19.09
CA ASP A 57 -3.51 3.68 19.01
C ASP A 57 -4.81 3.68 18.20
N ASN A 58 -5.13 2.56 17.52
CA ASN A 58 -6.28 2.48 16.60
C ASN A 58 -6.21 3.56 15.50
N THR A 59 -5.02 3.82 14.99
CA THR A 59 -4.77 4.83 13.97
C THR A 59 -3.89 4.28 12.85
N VAL A 60 -3.86 5.01 11.73
CA VAL A 60 -2.90 4.84 10.64
C VAL A 60 -2.10 6.11 10.51
N SER A 61 -0.77 6.03 10.61
CA SER A 61 0.13 7.12 10.24
C SER A 61 0.33 7.13 8.73
N VAL A 62 0.19 8.31 8.11
CA VAL A 62 0.40 8.53 6.69
C VAL A 62 1.75 9.22 6.52
N ILE A 63 2.67 8.57 5.80
CA ILE A 63 4.02 9.08 5.54
C ILE A 63 4.11 9.52 4.07
N ASP A 64 4.52 10.75 3.83
CA ASP A 64 4.94 11.21 2.51
C ASP A 64 6.32 10.61 2.19
N MET A 65 6.38 9.76 1.14
CA MET A 65 7.59 9.01 0.79
C MET A 65 8.66 9.85 0.10
N GLY A 66 8.32 11.06 -0.35
CA GLY A 66 9.29 12.00 -0.91
C GLY A 66 10.08 12.75 0.17
N THR A 67 9.44 13.00 1.31
CA THR A 67 10.04 13.74 2.44
C THR A 67 10.37 12.88 3.65
N ASP A 68 9.88 11.63 3.70
CA ASP A 68 9.98 10.70 4.83
C ASP A 68 9.42 11.29 6.14
N ARG A 69 8.28 11.96 6.03
CA ARG A 69 7.60 12.58 7.19
C ARG A 69 6.15 12.13 7.31
N VAL A 70 5.69 11.98 8.53
CA VAL A 70 4.26 11.79 8.82
C VAL A 70 3.53 13.08 8.46
N VAL A 71 2.54 12.97 7.57
CA VAL A 71 1.73 14.09 7.09
C VAL A 71 0.29 14.04 7.61
N ALA A 72 -0.18 12.88 8.05
CA ALA A 72 -1.50 12.71 8.67
C ALA A 72 -1.51 11.51 9.62
N THR A 73 -2.49 11.52 10.55
CA THR A 73 -2.84 10.39 11.40
C THR A 73 -4.35 10.18 11.28
N VAL A 74 -4.76 8.99 10.86
CA VAL A 74 -6.14 8.65 10.52
C VAL A 74 -6.69 7.68 11.56
N PRO A 75 -7.74 8.03 12.33
CA PRO A 75 -8.45 7.09 13.19
C PRO A 75 -9.09 5.98 12.35
N VAL A 76 -8.94 4.71 12.77
CA VAL A 76 -9.48 3.53 12.09
C VAL A 76 -10.13 2.58 13.10
N VAL A 77 -10.65 1.45 12.63
CA VAL A 77 -11.15 0.36 13.50
C VAL A 77 -10.08 -0.10 14.48
N ALA A 78 -10.53 -0.62 15.64
CA ALA A 78 -9.64 -0.99 16.73
C ALA A 78 -8.68 -2.12 16.35
N GLY A 79 -7.40 -1.96 16.73
CA GLY A 79 -6.34 -2.92 16.44
C GLY A 79 -6.02 -3.05 14.95
N PRO A 80 -5.62 -1.98 14.23
CA PRO A 80 -5.26 -2.06 12.82
C PRO A 80 -4.13 -3.05 12.59
N HIS A 81 -4.40 -4.15 11.86
CA HIS A 81 -3.45 -5.23 11.65
C HIS A 81 -3.20 -5.53 10.17
N GLY A 82 -4.14 -6.10 9.45
CA GLY A 82 -4.03 -6.35 8.01
C GLY A 82 -4.28 -5.08 7.21
N MET A 83 -3.43 -4.79 6.24
CA MET A 83 -3.59 -3.63 5.37
C MET A 83 -3.31 -3.99 3.92
N SER A 84 -4.06 -3.38 3.01
CA SER A 84 -3.83 -3.49 1.56
C SER A 84 -4.22 -2.20 0.86
N VAL A 85 -3.47 -1.83 -0.18
CA VAL A 85 -3.77 -0.69 -1.04
C VAL A 85 -4.30 -1.19 -2.38
N THR A 86 -5.27 -0.48 -2.97
CA THR A 86 -5.74 -0.80 -4.32
C THR A 86 -4.66 -0.54 -5.36
N PRO A 87 -4.61 -1.31 -6.48
CA PRO A 87 -3.59 -1.10 -7.52
C PRO A 87 -3.57 0.31 -8.12
N ASP A 88 -4.70 1.02 -8.11
CA ASP A 88 -4.79 2.43 -8.54
C ASP A 88 -4.35 3.42 -7.45
N GLY A 89 -3.96 2.93 -6.27
CA GLY A 89 -3.50 3.71 -5.14
C GLY A 89 -4.55 4.58 -4.45
N ARG A 90 -5.84 4.46 -4.81
CA ARG A 90 -6.89 5.38 -4.33
C ARG A 90 -7.48 5.02 -2.98
N ARG A 91 -7.39 3.76 -2.56
CA ARG A 91 -7.96 3.28 -1.29
C ARG A 91 -6.99 2.42 -0.54
N VAL A 92 -7.02 2.53 0.78
CA VAL A 92 -6.34 1.61 1.71
C VAL A 92 -7.40 0.94 2.56
N PHE A 93 -7.36 -0.37 2.63
CA PHE A 93 -8.20 -1.21 3.48
C PHE A 93 -7.41 -1.62 4.71
N VAL A 94 -8.01 -1.48 5.89
CA VAL A 94 -7.36 -1.73 7.18
C VAL A 94 -8.28 -2.60 8.03
N SER A 95 -7.89 -3.85 8.29
CA SER A 95 -8.64 -4.73 9.20
C SER A 95 -8.36 -4.38 10.67
N GLY A 96 -9.40 -4.51 11.50
CA GLY A 96 -9.33 -4.28 12.94
C GLY A 96 -9.37 -5.59 13.72
N GLU A 97 -8.23 -6.08 14.19
CA GLU A 97 -8.14 -7.35 14.95
C GLU A 97 -9.00 -7.31 16.24
N ASN A 98 -9.13 -6.14 16.86
CA ASN A 98 -9.95 -5.92 18.05
C ASN A 98 -11.36 -5.39 17.73
N ALA A 99 -11.82 -5.61 16.50
CA ALA A 99 -13.10 -5.15 15.97
C ALA A 99 -13.77 -6.23 15.11
N SER A 100 -14.81 -5.89 14.37
CA SER A 100 -15.48 -6.76 13.39
C SER A 100 -15.40 -6.21 11.96
N GLY A 101 -14.69 -5.12 11.77
CA GLY A 101 -14.73 -4.35 10.53
C GLY A 101 -13.39 -4.14 9.85
N VAL A 102 -13.47 -3.65 8.63
CA VAL A 102 -12.37 -3.16 7.79
C VAL A 102 -12.63 -1.70 7.46
N SER A 103 -11.74 -0.79 7.90
CA SER A 103 -11.80 0.62 7.51
C SER A 103 -11.31 0.81 6.07
N VAL A 104 -12.01 1.64 5.30
CA VAL A 104 -11.63 2.07 3.95
C VAL A 104 -11.17 3.51 4.01
N ILE A 105 -9.90 3.75 3.75
CA ILE A 105 -9.31 5.09 3.68
C ILE A 105 -9.26 5.54 2.23
N ASP A 106 -9.76 6.74 1.95
CA ASP A 106 -9.54 7.45 0.68
C ASP A 106 -8.18 8.15 0.74
N THR A 107 -7.30 7.85 -0.21
CA THR A 107 -5.90 8.34 -0.19
C THR A 107 -5.75 9.79 -0.67
N ALA A 108 -6.76 10.34 -1.34
CA ALA A 108 -6.74 11.75 -1.75
C ALA A 108 -7.02 12.68 -0.57
N THR A 109 -7.84 12.23 0.38
CA THR A 109 -8.25 13.01 1.55
C THR A 109 -7.62 12.53 2.86
N ASP A 110 -7.00 11.34 2.87
CA ASP A 110 -6.49 10.64 4.06
C ASP A 110 -7.56 10.51 5.16
N ARG A 111 -8.78 10.10 4.77
CA ARG A 111 -9.91 9.92 5.69
C ARG A 111 -10.58 8.57 5.49
N VAL A 112 -11.08 8.01 6.58
CA VAL A 112 -11.98 6.85 6.50
C VAL A 112 -13.29 7.30 5.86
N ILE A 113 -13.65 6.64 4.74
CA ILE A 113 -14.90 6.91 4.01
C ILE A 113 -15.97 5.87 4.31
N GLN A 114 -15.57 4.69 4.81
CA GLN A 114 -16.49 3.60 5.14
C GLN A 114 -15.81 2.60 6.08
N THR A 115 -16.63 1.89 6.88
CA THR A 115 -16.25 0.67 7.58
C THR A 115 -17.12 -0.47 7.05
N ILE A 116 -16.48 -1.58 6.68
CA ILE A 116 -17.14 -2.79 6.15
C ILE A 116 -17.18 -3.82 7.25
N GLU A 117 -18.36 -4.24 7.67
CA GLU A 117 -18.54 -5.35 8.60
C GLU A 117 -18.22 -6.68 7.91
N VAL A 118 -17.24 -7.42 8.44
CA VAL A 118 -16.78 -8.68 7.85
C VAL A 118 -16.88 -9.87 8.80
N GLY A 119 -17.00 -9.62 10.10
CA GLY A 119 -17.07 -10.63 11.17
C GLY A 119 -15.96 -10.48 12.20
N LYS A 120 -15.89 -11.40 13.17
CA LYS A 120 -15.07 -11.28 14.38
C LYS A 120 -13.58 -11.41 14.08
N THR A 121 -12.79 -10.52 14.68
CA THR A 121 -11.32 -10.57 14.64
C THR A 121 -10.78 -10.69 13.21
N PRO A 122 -11.09 -9.74 12.30
CA PRO A 122 -10.51 -9.75 10.96
C PRO A 122 -9.01 -9.46 11.07
N HIS A 123 -8.19 -10.33 10.46
CA HIS A 123 -6.74 -10.31 10.61
C HIS A 123 -6.03 -9.94 9.29
N GLY A 124 -5.49 -10.91 8.57
CA GLY A 124 -4.81 -10.67 7.29
C GLY A 124 -5.76 -10.26 6.17
N VAL A 125 -5.31 -9.37 5.31
CA VAL A 125 -6.03 -8.98 4.10
C VAL A 125 -5.14 -9.09 2.86
N ALA A 126 -5.73 -9.42 1.72
CA ALA A 126 -5.04 -9.46 0.43
C ALA A 126 -5.95 -8.93 -0.68
N MET A 127 -5.39 -8.10 -1.56
CA MET A 127 -6.09 -7.53 -2.72
C MET A 127 -5.79 -8.36 -3.96
N THR A 128 -6.82 -8.69 -4.75
CA THR A 128 -6.59 -9.33 -6.05
C THR A 128 -5.81 -8.41 -7.00
N PRO A 129 -4.98 -8.96 -7.91
CA PRO A 129 -4.17 -8.14 -8.81
C PRO A 129 -4.97 -7.18 -9.69
N ASP A 130 -6.24 -7.52 -9.99
CA ASP A 130 -7.16 -6.66 -10.74
C ASP A 130 -7.82 -5.57 -9.89
N GLY A 131 -7.59 -5.57 -8.57
CA GLY A 131 -8.12 -4.60 -7.62
C GLY A 131 -9.63 -4.70 -7.36
N LYS A 132 -10.29 -5.77 -7.82
CA LYS A 132 -11.75 -5.88 -7.70
C LYS A 132 -12.22 -6.58 -6.45
N THR A 133 -11.41 -7.44 -5.86
CA THR A 133 -11.76 -8.21 -4.66
C THR A 133 -10.70 -8.05 -3.57
N LEU A 134 -11.15 -7.72 -2.37
CA LEU A 134 -10.35 -7.81 -1.16
C LEU A 134 -10.71 -9.10 -0.44
N LEU A 135 -9.72 -9.92 -0.13
CA LEU A 135 -9.86 -11.09 0.74
C LEU A 135 -9.53 -10.68 2.16
N VAL A 136 -10.34 -11.12 3.12
CA VAL A 136 -10.17 -10.83 4.55
C VAL A 136 -10.21 -12.15 5.32
N GLY A 137 -9.14 -12.46 6.03
CA GLY A 137 -9.12 -13.57 6.99
C GLY A 137 -9.90 -13.18 8.25
N VAL A 138 -11.10 -13.72 8.41
CA VAL A 138 -11.94 -13.48 9.60
C VAL A 138 -11.62 -14.56 10.62
N TYR A 139 -10.56 -14.32 11.39
CA TYR A 139 -9.94 -15.32 12.29
C TYR A 139 -10.93 -15.86 13.32
N GLY A 140 -11.72 -14.98 13.93
CA GLY A 140 -12.68 -15.36 14.96
C GLY A 140 -13.91 -16.10 14.44
N ASP A 141 -14.19 -16.07 13.13
CA ASP A 141 -15.32 -16.76 12.51
C ASP A 141 -14.87 -17.93 11.61
N ASN A 142 -13.59 -18.29 11.60
CA ASN A 142 -13.07 -19.41 10.81
C ASN A 142 -13.42 -19.36 9.33
N ARG A 143 -13.25 -18.21 8.69
CA ARG A 143 -13.55 -18.04 7.26
C ARG A 143 -12.71 -16.95 6.61
N VAL A 144 -12.56 -17.04 5.30
CA VAL A 144 -12.10 -15.93 4.45
C VAL A 144 -13.31 -15.25 3.83
N ALA A 145 -13.45 -13.95 4.03
CA ALA A 145 -14.49 -13.14 3.41
C ALA A 145 -13.97 -12.53 2.09
N PHE A 146 -14.81 -12.54 1.06
CA PHE A 146 -14.58 -11.89 -0.23
C PHE A 146 -15.36 -10.59 -0.25
N VAL A 147 -14.68 -9.47 -0.30
CA VAL A 147 -15.26 -8.13 -0.35
C VAL A 147 -15.12 -7.59 -1.77
N ASP A 148 -16.22 -7.22 -2.39
CA ASP A 148 -16.22 -6.48 -3.65
C ASP A 148 -15.79 -5.04 -3.39
N VAL A 149 -14.71 -4.61 -4.06
CA VAL A 149 -14.08 -3.30 -3.83
C VAL A 149 -14.93 -2.15 -4.35
N ALA A 150 -15.77 -2.38 -5.36
CA ALA A 150 -16.61 -1.32 -5.93
C ALA A 150 -17.79 -0.97 -5.00
N SER A 151 -18.46 -1.99 -4.46
CA SER A 151 -19.61 -1.83 -3.56
C SER A 151 -19.22 -1.78 -2.08
N ASN A 152 -17.97 -2.14 -1.71
CA ASN A 152 -17.52 -2.33 -0.34
C ASN A 152 -18.41 -3.29 0.46
N ALA A 153 -18.84 -4.38 -0.16
CA ALA A 153 -19.72 -5.37 0.46
C ALA A 153 -19.10 -6.77 0.44
N VAL A 154 -19.37 -7.56 1.50
CA VAL A 154 -19.03 -8.99 1.51
C VAL A 154 -19.95 -9.71 0.53
N VAL A 155 -19.37 -10.34 -0.49
CA VAL A 155 -20.12 -11.03 -1.58
C VAL A 155 -20.03 -12.56 -1.49
N ALA A 156 -19.07 -13.08 -0.72
CA ALA A 156 -18.93 -14.52 -0.47
C ALA A 156 -18.06 -14.77 0.75
N THR A 157 -18.12 -16.00 1.27
CA THR A 157 -17.20 -16.48 2.32
C THR A 157 -16.80 -17.91 2.03
N VAL A 158 -15.58 -18.28 2.44
CA VAL A 158 -15.04 -19.65 2.33
C VAL A 158 -14.57 -20.07 3.72
N PRO A 159 -15.05 -21.23 4.22
CA PRO A 159 -14.58 -21.76 5.51
C PRO A 159 -13.08 -22.08 5.46
N VAL A 160 -12.31 -21.46 6.33
CA VAL A 160 -10.89 -21.74 6.59
C VAL A 160 -10.67 -21.57 8.10
N PRO A 161 -10.22 -22.60 8.81
CA PRO A 161 -10.01 -22.49 10.26
C PRO A 161 -8.90 -21.49 10.60
N ASN A 162 -9.16 -20.60 11.56
CA ASN A 162 -8.21 -19.63 12.10
C ASN A 162 -7.32 -18.98 11.00
N PRO A 163 -7.92 -18.31 9.99
CA PRO A 163 -7.16 -17.72 8.87
C PRO A 163 -6.40 -16.49 9.33
N HIS A 164 -5.05 -16.60 9.37
CA HIS A 164 -4.17 -15.56 9.89
C HIS A 164 -3.79 -14.54 8.82
N THR A 165 -2.82 -14.86 7.99
CA THR A 165 -2.36 -14.06 6.86
C THR A 165 -2.51 -14.84 5.55
N MET A 166 -2.38 -14.19 4.42
CA MET A 166 -2.58 -14.85 3.13
C MET A 166 -1.81 -14.16 2.00
N ALA A 167 -1.49 -14.94 0.96
CA ALA A 167 -0.90 -14.44 -0.28
C ALA A 167 -1.70 -14.91 -1.50
N ILE A 168 -2.03 -14.01 -2.39
CA ILE A 168 -2.64 -14.34 -3.68
C ILE A 168 -1.52 -14.66 -4.66
N ARG A 169 -1.66 -15.77 -5.39
CA ARG A 169 -0.74 -16.11 -6.47
C ARG A 169 -0.77 -15.03 -7.55
N PRO A 170 0.37 -14.63 -8.13
CA PRO A 170 0.44 -13.51 -9.08
C PRO A 170 -0.50 -13.63 -10.29
N ASP A 171 -0.87 -14.84 -10.69
CA ASP A 171 -1.84 -15.08 -11.77
C ASP A 171 -3.30 -14.81 -11.36
N GLY A 172 -3.56 -14.47 -10.10
CA GLY A 172 -4.89 -14.17 -9.57
C GLY A 172 -5.83 -15.37 -9.46
N LYS A 173 -5.34 -16.62 -9.57
CA LYS A 173 -6.19 -17.81 -9.58
C LYS A 173 -6.39 -18.44 -8.22
N ALA A 174 -5.43 -18.32 -7.32
CA ALA A 174 -5.48 -18.94 -6.01
C ALA A 174 -4.94 -18.02 -4.91
N VAL A 175 -5.41 -18.23 -3.69
CA VAL A 175 -4.83 -17.64 -2.48
C VAL A 175 -4.40 -18.74 -1.52
N TYR A 176 -3.21 -18.60 -0.96
CA TYR A 176 -2.68 -19.46 0.10
C TYR A 176 -2.90 -18.76 1.43
N VAL A 177 -3.70 -19.37 2.28
CA VAL A 177 -4.12 -18.84 3.58
C VAL A 177 -3.41 -19.60 4.68
N ALA A 178 -2.69 -18.89 5.53
CA ALA A 178 -2.08 -19.43 6.73
C ALA A 178 -3.19 -19.79 7.74
N SER A 179 -3.55 -21.08 7.82
CA SER A 179 -4.52 -21.63 8.76
C SER A 179 -3.80 -22.05 10.04
N GLN A 180 -4.19 -21.47 11.16
CA GLN A 180 -3.60 -21.73 12.48
C GLN A 180 -4.55 -22.52 13.38
N GLU A 181 -5.35 -23.43 12.81
CA GLU A 181 -6.15 -24.36 13.60
C GLU A 181 -5.24 -25.16 14.55
N PRO A 182 -5.49 -25.15 15.87
CA PRO A 182 -4.67 -25.88 16.81
C PRO A 182 -4.52 -27.35 16.42
N ASP A 183 -3.29 -27.87 16.46
CA ASP A 183 -2.91 -29.24 16.09
C ASP A 183 -3.18 -29.63 14.61
N LYS A 184 -3.60 -28.68 13.76
CA LYS A 184 -3.86 -28.89 12.33
C LYS A 184 -3.37 -27.70 11.49
N PHE A 185 -2.19 -27.21 11.77
CA PHE A 185 -1.59 -26.09 11.04
C PHE A 185 -1.42 -26.41 9.57
N ALA A 186 -1.75 -25.44 8.70
CA ALA A 186 -1.71 -25.66 7.27
C ALA A 186 -1.64 -24.36 6.45
N LEU A 187 -1.29 -24.50 5.17
CA LEU A 187 -1.64 -23.54 4.15
C LEU A 187 -2.91 -24.05 3.43
N ALA A 188 -4.04 -23.39 3.61
CA ALA A 188 -5.25 -23.68 2.87
C ALA A 188 -5.20 -22.97 1.52
N VAL A 189 -5.35 -23.72 0.43
CA VAL A 189 -5.35 -23.18 -0.93
C VAL A 189 -6.78 -23.00 -1.40
N VAL A 190 -7.19 -21.77 -1.57
CA VAL A 190 -8.52 -21.40 -2.05
C VAL A 190 -8.44 -21.00 -3.50
N ASP A 191 -9.21 -21.65 -4.36
CA ASP A 191 -9.40 -21.23 -5.75
C ASP A 191 -10.34 -20.01 -5.80
N LEU A 192 -9.90 -18.93 -6.44
CA LEU A 192 -10.61 -17.66 -6.43
C LEU A 192 -11.84 -17.64 -7.35
N ALA A 193 -11.87 -18.50 -8.38
CA ALA A 193 -13.01 -18.58 -9.29
C ALA A 193 -14.16 -19.38 -8.71
N SER A 194 -13.87 -20.57 -8.16
CA SER A 194 -14.86 -21.44 -7.52
C SER A 194 -15.17 -21.02 -6.08
N ARG A 195 -14.34 -20.18 -5.47
CA ARG A 195 -14.43 -19.75 -4.06
C ARG A 195 -14.52 -20.95 -3.12
N SER A 196 -13.62 -21.89 -3.25
CA SER A 196 -13.59 -23.11 -2.44
C SER A 196 -12.15 -23.50 -2.08
N VAL A 197 -11.97 -24.14 -0.94
CA VAL A 197 -10.69 -24.79 -0.60
C VAL A 197 -10.50 -25.99 -1.51
N VAL A 198 -9.47 -25.94 -2.37
CA VAL A 198 -9.18 -27.01 -3.33
C VAL A 198 -8.11 -27.97 -2.84
N ARG A 199 -7.30 -27.57 -1.89
CA ARG A 199 -6.30 -28.41 -1.22
C ARG A 199 -5.77 -27.75 0.06
N THR A 200 -5.08 -28.54 0.85
CA THR A 200 -4.49 -28.13 2.13
C THR A 200 -3.08 -28.72 2.23
N VAL A 201 -2.09 -27.86 2.50
CA VAL A 201 -0.71 -28.26 2.75
C VAL A 201 -0.50 -28.31 4.25
N SER A 202 -0.40 -29.52 4.83
CA SER A 202 -0.22 -29.68 6.26
C SER A 202 1.16 -29.23 6.71
N LEU A 203 1.24 -28.61 7.87
CA LEU A 203 2.46 -28.07 8.47
C LEU A 203 2.57 -28.49 9.94
N GLU A 204 3.79 -28.57 10.45
CA GLU A 204 4.04 -28.98 11.84
C GLU A 204 3.87 -27.85 12.85
N LYS A 205 3.93 -26.58 12.38
CA LYS A 205 3.88 -25.38 13.22
C LYS A 205 3.01 -24.31 12.58
N PRO A 206 2.51 -23.33 13.37
CA PRO A 206 1.65 -22.26 12.86
C PRO A 206 2.34 -21.46 11.76
N PRO A 207 1.78 -21.44 10.52
CA PRO A 207 2.31 -20.65 9.43
C PRO A 207 1.99 -19.16 9.61
N ARG A 208 2.89 -18.32 9.09
CA ARG A 208 2.74 -16.85 9.07
C ARG A 208 3.25 -16.29 7.75
N ASP A 209 2.68 -15.17 7.38
CA ASP A 209 3.16 -14.22 6.38
C ASP A 209 3.62 -14.85 5.06
N PRO A 210 2.75 -15.63 4.38
CA PRO A 210 3.06 -16.14 3.06
C PRO A 210 3.21 -14.98 2.06
N GLU A 211 4.19 -15.10 1.17
CA GLU A 211 4.45 -14.16 0.09
C GLU A 211 4.97 -14.91 -1.14
N PHE A 212 4.37 -14.71 -2.29
CA PHE A 212 4.83 -15.33 -3.52
C PHE A 212 6.03 -14.62 -4.13
N SER A 213 6.91 -15.38 -4.78
CA SER A 213 7.79 -14.82 -5.79
C SER A 213 6.95 -14.19 -6.91
N HIS A 214 7.49 -13.15 -7.57
CA HIS A 214 6.75 -12.40 -8.61
C HIS A 214 6.31 -13.29 -9.79
N ASP A 215 7.08 -14.35 -10.09
CA ASP A 215 6.75 -15.34 -11.14
C ASP A 215 5.80 -16.45 -10.64
N GLY A 216 5.43 -16.43 -9.36
CA GLY A 216 4.53 -17.41 -8.74
C GLY A 216 5.09 -18.80 -8.57
N LYS A 217 6.41 -19.02 -8.79
CA LYS A 217 7.05 -20.35 -8.71
C LYS A 217 7.50 -20.73 -7.31
N ALA A 218 7.59 -19.78 -6.39
CA ALA A 218 7.95 -20.02 -5.01
C ALA A 218 7.00 -19.28 -4.09
N LEU A 219 6.68 -19.89 -2.95
CA LEU A 219 5.97 -19.26 -1.83
C LEU A 219 6.91 -19.25 -0.63
N TYR A 220 7.23 -18.05 -0.17
CA TYR A 220 8.01 -17.80 1.04
C TYR A 220 7.06 -17.63 2.22
N PHE A 221 7.31 -18.29 3.34
CA PHE A 221 6.52 -18.14 4.56
C PHE A 221 7.35 -18.43 5.80
N THR A 222 6.85 -18.08 6.96
CA THR A 222 7.51 -18.36 8.22
C THR A 222 6.65 -19.29 9.07
N LEU A 223 7.31 -20.01 9.98
CA LEU A 223 6.68 -20.87 10.98
C LEU A 223 6.98 -20.35 12.38
N ALA A 224 5.98 -20.31 13.24
CA ALA A 224 6.17 -19.84 14.61
C ALA A 224 7.22 -20.69 15.35
N GLY A 225 8.26 -20.02 15.90
CA GLY A 225 9.35 -20.66 16.61
C GLY A 225 10.39 -21.36 15.72
N VAL A 226 10.38 -21.12 14.40
CA VAL A 226 11.44 -21.55 13.47
C VAL A 226 12.25 -20.32 13.04
N ASN A 227 13.58 -20.46 13.07
CA ASN A 227 14.51 -19.39 12.69
C ASN A 227 14.92 -19.50 11.22
N ALA A 228 13.94 -19.70 10.36
CA ALA A 228 14.11 -19.79 8.92
C ALA A 228 12.87 -19.26 8.18
N ILE A 229 13.05 -18.92 6.93
CA ILE A 229 11.97 -18.72 5.96
C ILE A 229 11.87 -20.01 5.16
N GLU A 230 10.70 -20.61 5.13
CA GLU A 230 10.39 -21.77 4.31
C GLU A 230 10.12 -21.30 2.86
N VAL A 231 10.63 -22.07 1.90
CA VAL A 231 10.40 -21.88 0.47
C VAL A 231 9.66 -23.08 -0.09
N LEU A 232 8.39 -22.90 -0.43
CA LEU A 232 7.52 -23.94 -0.97
C LEU A 232 7.38 -23.78 -2.49
N ASP A 233 7.46 -24.91 -3.20
CA ASP A 233 7.06 -25.02 -4.59
C ASP A 233 5.53 -25.22 -4.67
N PRO A 234 4.77 -24.26 -5.18
CA PRO A 234 3.31 -24.34 -5.22
C PRO A 234 2.77 -25.32 -6.26
N THR A 235 3.62 -25.94 -7.08
CA THR A 235 3.21 -27.00 -8.03
C THR A 235 3.25 -28.38 -7.38
N THR A 236 4.15 -28.60 -6.44
CA THR A 236 4.34 -29.86 -5.73
C THR A 236 3.86 -29.81 -4.29
N ASP A 237 3.56 -28.63 -3.76
CA ASP A 237 3.23 -28.34 -2.36
C ASP A 237 4.31 -28.83 -1.37
N LYS A 238 5.56 -28.86 -1.80
CA LYS A 238 6.69 -29.28 -0.96
C LYS A 238 7.57 -28.08 -0.61
N VAL A 239 8.06 -28.05 0.63
CA VAL A 239 9.17 -27.18 1.00
C VAL A 239 10.42 -27.70 0.26
N VAL A 240 11.00 -26.84 -0.56
CA VAL A 240 12.15 -27.17 -1.43
C VAL A 240 13.44 -26.52 -0.94
N ALA A 241 13.34 -25.52 -0.10
CA ALA A 241 14.48 -24.84 0.50
C ALA A 241 14.10 -24.10 1.78
N GLU A 242 15.11 -23.74 2.56
CA GLU A 242 15.02 -22.86 3.72
C GLU A 242 16.03 -21.73 3.60
N VAL A 243 15.65 -20.53 4.02
CA VAL A 243 16.56 -19.41 4.20
C VAL A 243 16.82 -19.23 5.69
N PRO A 244 18.00 -19.61 6.21
CA PRO A 244 18.33 -19.42 7.62
C PRO A 244 18.29 -17.95 8.01
N THR A 245 17.70 -17.65 9.16
CA THR A 245 17.59 -16.30 9.71
C THR A 245 17.98 -16.24 11.18
N GLY A 246 18.02 -15.04 11.75
CA GLY A 246 17.96 -14.88 13.21
C GLY A 246 16.62 -15.28 13.79
N ALA A 247 16.48 -15.13 15.11
CA ALA A 247 15.28 -15.54 15.84
C ALA A 247 14.03 -14.76 15.45
N SER A 248 12.92 -15.47 15.33
CA SER A 248 11.58 -14.90 15.07
C SER A 248 11.51 -14.09 13.75
N PRO A 249 11.72 -14.73 12.59
CA PRO A 249 11.46 -14.07 11.31
C PRO A 249 9.95 -13.89 11.12
N HIS A 250 9.58 -12.79 10.46
CA HIS A 250 8.19 -12.52 10.08
C HIS A 250 8.03 -12.61 8.56
N LEU A 251 8.10 -11.50 7.85
CA LEU A 251 7.82 -11.45 6.42
C LEU A 251 9.11 -11.49 5.60
N ALA A 252 9.14 -12.32 4.55
CA ALA A 252 10.11 -12.23 3.47
C ALA A 252 9.47 -11.63 2.21
N LYS A 253 10.19 -10.74 1.53
CA LYS A 253 9.83 -10.18 0.23
C LYS A 253 10.99 -10.24 -0.74
N LEU A 254 10.67 -10.35 -2.04
CA LEU A 254 11.67 -10.25 -3.11
C LEU A 254 11.63 -8.86 -3.74
N TYR A 255 12.80 -8.28 -3.94
CA TYR A 255 13.03 -6.97 -4.52
C TYR A 255 13.96 -7.04 -5.74
N ARG A 256 14.11 -5.95 -6.46
CA ARG A 256 15.03 -5.80 -7.61
C ARG A 256 14.86 -6.90 -8.66
N GLY A 257 13.61 -7.12 -9.10
CA GLY A 257 13.32 -8.15 -10.09
C GLY A 257 13.59 -9.57 -9.60
N ALA A 258 13.33 -9.83 -8.31
CA ALA A 258 13.57 -11.10 -7.63
C ALA A 258 15.06 -11.49 -7.48
N THR A 259 16.00 -10.55 -7.62
CA THR A 259 17.43 -10.78 -7.40
C THR A 259 17.88 -10.56 -5.96
N LEU A 260 17.01 -10.01 -5.11
CA LEU A 260 17.29 -9.74 -3.70
C LEU A 260 16.07 -10.08 -2.86
N GLY A 261 16.25 -10.98 -1.89
CA GLY A 261 15.28 -11.23 -0.83
C GLY A 261 15.58 -10.38 0.40
N ALA A 262 14.54 -9.99 1.13
CA ALA A 262 14.68 -9.31 2.42
C ALA A 262 13.69 -9.90 3.42
N ALA A 263 14.17 -10.23 4.60
CA ALA A 263 13.40 -10.78 5.71
C ALA A 263 13.42 -9.84 6.91
N VAL A 264 12.27 -9.59 7.49
CA VAL A 264 12.14 -8.88 8.77
C VAL A 264 12.38 -9.88 9.90
N VAL A 265 13.36 -9.65 10.77
CA VAL A 265 13.76 -10.57 11.83
C VAL A 265 13.70 -9.89 13.20
N GLN A 266 12.74 -10.29 14.03
CA GLN A 266 12.42 -9.59 15.28
C GLN A 266 13.47 -9.72 16.36
N GLY A 267 14.03 -10.91 16.56
CA GLY A 267 14.96 -11.18 17.65
C GLY A 267 16.18 -10.25 17.64
N PRO A 268 16.94 -10.18 16.55
CA PRO A 268 18.07 -9.26 16.46
C PRO A 268 17.68 -7.81 16.15
N GLY A 269 16.47 -7.53 15.69
CA GLY A 269 16.04 -6.19 15.24
C GLY A 269 16.65 -5.82 13.88
N GLU A 270 16.49 -6.68 12.88
CA GLU A 270 17.18 -6.58 11.60
C GLU A 270 16.26 -6.75 10.39
N LEU A 271 16.63 -6.12 9.30
CA LEU A 271 16.25 -6.48 7.94
C LEU A 271 17.40 -7.32 7.36
N GLN A 272 17.20 -8.63 7.25
CA GLN A 272 18.19 -9.55 6.71
C GLN A 272 17.98 -9.73 5.22
N LEU A 273 19.02 -9.40 4.43
CA LEU A 273 19.01 -9.56 2.98
C LEU A 273 19.58 -10.94 2.61
N PHE A 274 18.95 -11.60 1.64
CA PHE A 274 19.38 -12.91 1.15
C PHE A 274 19.32 -12.97 -0.39
N ASP A 275 20.16 -13.83 -0.95
CA ASP A 275 20.10 -14.19 -2.37
C ASP A 275 19.07 -15.31 -2.57
N PRO A 276 17.97 -15.07 -3.29
CA PRO A 276 16.92 -16.07 -3.49
C PRO A 276 17.34 -17.25 -4.39
N THR A 277 18.48 -17.13 -5.11
CA THR A 277 19.01 -18.24 -5.93
C THR A 277 19.77 -19.26 -5.06
N THR A 278 20.51 -18.75 -4.08
CA THR A 278 21.34 -19.60 -3.19
C THR A 278 20.73 -19.81 -1.82
N ASN A 279 19.67 -19.06 -1.48
CA ASN A 279 19.02 -19.02 -0.17
C ASN A 279 19.98 -18.67 0.98
N LYS A 280 21.04 -17.89 0.69
CA LYS A 280 22.04 -17.49 1.68
C LYS A 280 21.87 -16.03 2.05
N GLN A 281 22.06 -15.74 3.32
CA GLN A 281 22.13 -14.35 3.80
C GLN A 281 23.32 -13.66 3.17
N VAL A 282 23.10 -12.44 2.61
CA VAL A 282 24.12 -11.59 2.01
C VAL A 282 24.46 -10.40 2.88
N ARG A 283 23.51 -9.92 3.69
CA ARG A 283 23.70 -8.75 4.56
C ARG A 283 22.63 -8.70 5.64
N ALA A 284 22.96 -8.17 6.82
CA ALA A 284 22.00 -7.73 7.82
C ALA A 284 22.09 -6.21 8.01
N ILE A 285 20.96 -5.55 8.15
CA ILE A 285 20.82 -4.11 8.36
C ILE A 285 20.03 -3.91 9.64
N ALA A 286 20.63 -3.28 10.64
CA ALA A 286 19.95 -2.98 11.89
C ALA A 286 18.80 -2.01 11.65
N VAL A 287 17.64 -2.30 12.25
CA VAL A 287 16.43 -1.46 12.24
C VAL A 287 15.96 -1.20 13.68
N GLY A 288 14.70 -0.84 13.91
CA GLY A 288 14.19 -0.66 15.27
C GLY A 288 13.93 -1.98 16.01
N LYS A 289 13.31 -1.89 17.19
CA LYS A 289 13.00 -3.05 18.03
C LYS A 289 11.77 -3.77 17.54
N GLN A 290 11.81 -5.12 17.55
CA GLN A 290 10.70 -5.97 17.10
C GLN A 290 10.15 -5.55 15.74
N PRO A 291 10.99 -5.54 14.68
CA PRO A 291 10.49 -5.22 13.36
C PRO A 291 9.41 -6.22 12.93
N HIS A 292 8.33 -5.75 12.30
CA HIS A 292 7.17 -6.57 12.06
C HIS A 292 6.83 -6.74 10.57
N TRP A 293 6.88 -5.67 9.79
CA TRP A 293 6.51 -5.67 8.38
C TRP A 293 7.44 -4.82 7.54
N GLN A 294 7.39 -5.02 6.21
CA GLN A 294 8.16 -4.22 5.26
C GLN A 294 7.36 -3.97 3.98
N ALA A 295 7.58 -2.83 3.36
CA ALA A 295 7.03 -2.49 2.05
C ALA A 295 7.95 -1.52 1.29
N SER A 296 7.89 -1.61 -0.04
CA SER A 296 8.59 -0.72 -0.97
C SER A 296 7.75 -0.54 -2.23
N ASN A 297 7.84 0.60 -2.87
CA ASN A 297 7.21 0.84 -4.16
C ASN A 297 8.20 0.87 -5.34
N ASP A 298 9.50 0.94 -5.08
CA ASP A 298 10.57 1.05 -6.09
C ASP A 298 11.64 -0.05 -5.98
N GLY A 299 11.54 -0.92 -4.97
CA GLY A 299 12.53 -1.98 -4.69
C GLY A 299 13.92 -1.46 -4.29
N LYS A 300 14.06 -0.17 -4.01
CA LYS A 300 15.32 0.48 -3.58
C LYS A 300 15.22 0.96 -2.15
N LYS A 301 14.10 1.58 -1.78
CA LYS A 301 13.81 2.15 -0.48
C LYS A 301 12.74 1.32 0.20
N VAL A 302 13.04 0.75 1.35
CA VAL A 302 12.14 -0.14 2.10
C VAL A 302 11.76 0.51 3.42
N TYR A 303 10.47 0.53 3.72
CA TYR A 303 9.90 0.98 4.98
C TYR A 303 9.66 -0.24 5.87
N VAL A 304 10.30 -0.29 7.03
CA VAL A 304 10.21 -1.38 8.01
C VAL A 304 9.52 -0.85 9.27
N THR A 305 8.37 -1.44 9.65
CA THR A 305 7.69 -1.10 10.90
C THR A 305 8.37 -1.79 12.07
N ASN A 306 8.59 -1.08 13.17
CA ASN A 306 9.22 -1.56 14.38
C ASN A 306 8.25 -1.46 15.55
N GLU A 307 7.55 -2.55 15.85
CA GLU A 307 6.49 -2.60 16.86
C GLU A 307 6.98 -2.21 18.25
N GLY A 308 8.21 -2.62 18.60
CA GLY A 308 8.79 -2.40 19.92
C GLY A 308 9.42 -1.03 20.16
N SER A 309 9.70 -0.26 19.10
CA SER A 309 10.26 1.10 19.21
C SER A 309 9.33 2.21 18.74
N ASN A 310 8.11 1.88 18.25
CA ASN A 310 7.08 2.83 17.80
C ASN A 310 7.56 3.73 16.65
N ASP A 311 8.27 3.15 15.70
CA ASP A 311 8.82 3.86 14.57
C ASP A 311 8.80 3.03 13.28
N VAL A 312 9.15 3.67 12.19
CA VAL A 312 9.45 3.06 10.89
C VAL A 312 10.90 3.35 10.55
N THR A 313 11.66 2.32 10.27
CA THR A 313 12.99 2.48 9.68
C THR A 313 12.87 2.47 8.16
N VAL A 314 13.34 3.53 7.51
CA VAL A 314 13.51 3.61 6.07
C VAL A 314 14.90 3.13 5.73
N VAL A 315 15.01 2.09 4.90
CA VAL A 315 16.27 1.45 4.52
C VAL A 315 16.53 1.67 3.04
N ASP A 316 17.67 2.23 2.67
CA ASP A 316 18.18 2.18 1.30
C ASP A 316 18.89 0.85 1.08
N LEU A 317 18.32 -0.02 0.23
CA LEU A 317 18.84 -1.37 -0.03
C LEU A 317 20.19 -1.36 -0.78
N GLY A 318 20.55 -0.26 -1.45
CA GLY A 318 21.81 -0.13 -2.17
C GLY A 318 22.96 0.15 -1.21
N THR A 319 22.80 1.19 -0.40
CA THR A 319 23.82 1.68 0.52
C THR A 319 23.75 1.02 1.90
N GLY A 320 22.53 0.60 2.31
CA GLY A 320 22.19 0.15 3.66
C GLY A 320 22.09 1.30 4.67
N GLN A 321 22.00 2.54 4.19
CA GLN A 321 21.71 3.67 5.06
C GLN A 321 20.27 3.59 5.57
N THR A 322 20.07 4.05 6.81
CA THR A 322 18.76 4.02 7.48
C THR A 322 18.39 5.41 7.98
N THR A 323 17.08 5.69 7.97
CA THR A 323 16.46 6.85 8.60
C THR A 323 15.27 6.39 9.41
N THR A 324 15.04 6.96 10.60
CA THR A 324 13.93 6.58 11.48
C THR A 324 12.84 7.64 11.44
N ILE A 325 11.59 7.20 11.31
CA ILE A 325 10.39 8.05 11.32
C ILE A 325 9.55 7.64 12.52
N PRO A 326 9.38 8.48 13.56
CA PRO A 326 8.45 8.22 14.65
C PRO A 326 7.01 8.13 14.14
N VAL A 327 6.25 7.12 14.61
CA VAL A 327 4.84 6.92 14.30
C VAL A 327 4.04 6.64 15.57
N GLY A 328 2.80 6.19 15.48
CA GLY A 328 2.02 5.78 16.66
C GLY A 328 2.50 4.48 17.30
N ASN A 329 1.82 4.06 18.38
CA ASN A 329 2.24 2.94 19.21
C ASN A 329 1.98 1.56 18.54
N ALA A 330 2.98 0.69 18.63
CA ALA A 330 3.00 -0.66 18.08
C ALA A 330 2.64 -0.71 16.58
N PRO A 331 3.46 -0.08 15.70
CA PRO A 331 3.24 -0.16 14.26
C PRO A 331 3.49 -1.59 13.77
N ARG A 332 2.45 -2.22 13.18
CA ARG A 332 2.53 -3.60 12.71
C ARG A 332 2.70 -3.71 11.21
N LYS A 333 1.81 -3.13 10.44
CA LYS A 333 1.84 -3.25 8.97
C LYS A 333 2.10 -1.92 8.31
N VAL A 334 2.84 -1.95 7.22
CA VAL A 334 2.99 -0.84 6.29
C VAL A 334 2.59 -1.29 4.89
N VAL A 335 1.81 -0.45 4.20
CA VAL A 335 1.54 -0.58 2.77
C VAL A 335 1.91 0.73 2.09
N VAL A 336 2.36 0.65 0.85
CA VAL A 336 2.81 1.81 0.08
C VAL A 336 1.95 1.97 -1.18
N GLN A 337 1.61 3.20 -1.50
CA GLN A 337 1.04 3.48 -2.81
C GLN A 337 2.06 3.17 -3.90
N ALA A 338 1.62 2.58 -5.00
CA ALA A 338 2.41 2.57 -6.21
C ALA A 338 2.83 4.02 -6.54
N ALA A 339 4.04 4.20 -7.03
CA ALA A 339 4.50 5.53 -7.43
C ALA A 339 3.50 6.14 -8.40
N SER A 340 2.76 7.17 -7.96
CA SER A 340 1.83 7.91 -8.81
C SER A 340 2.66 8.84 -9.68
N LEU A 341 2.91 8.44 -10.92
CA LEU A 341 3.60 9.29 -11.88
C LEU A 341 2.64 10.36 -12.42
N THR A 342 2.14 11.22 -11.52
CA THR A 342 1.53 12.50 -11.93
C THR A 342 2.53 13.63 -11.70
N SER A 343 3.61 13.64 -12.49
CA SER A 343 4.38 14.86 -12.73
C SER A 343 4.00 15.37 -14.12
N ALA A 344 3.53 16.59 -14.19
CA ALA A 344 3.39 17.30 -15.44
C ALA A 344 4.74 17.25 -16.19
N GLY A 345 4.85 16.41 -17.23
CA GLY A 345 6.05 16.35 -18.05
C GLY A 345 6.32 15.07 -18.84
N SER A 346 5.94 13.89 -18.35
CA SER A 346 5.95 12.67 -19.18
C SER A 346 5.09 11.57 -18.55
N ALA A 347 4.13 11.07 -19.29
CA ALA A 347 3.33 9.92 -18.92
C ALA A 347 4.25 8.67 -18.96
N ARG A 348 4.64 8.17 -17.79
CA ARG A 348 5.62 7.09 -17.67
C ARG A 348 5.09 5.94 -16.83
N ILE A 349 5.41 4.71 -17.24
CA ILE A 349 5.15 3.48 -16.51
C ILE A 349 6.50 2.77 -16.33
N SER A 350 6.87 2.52 -15.08
CA SER A 350 8.00 1.68 -14.75
C SER A 350 7.57 0.21 -14.79
N ILE A 351 8.42 -0.65 -15.31
CA ILE A 351 8.31 -2.09 -15.17
C ILE A 351 9.33 -2.49 -14.12
N ALA A 352 8.86 -2.74 -12.91
CA ALA A 352 9.72 -3.04 -11.78
C ALA A 352 9.07 -4.13 -10.91
N ASN A 353 9.87 -5.04 -10.38
CA ASN A 353 9.41 -6.14 -9.55
C ASN A 353 8.32 -6.98 -10.24
N PHE A 354 8.47 -7.25 -11.54
CA PHE A 354 7.49 -7.96 -12.36
C PHE A 354 6.09 -7.38 -12.31
N ALA A 355 5.98 -6.06 -12.22
CA ALA A 355 4.74 -5.31 -12.24
C ALA A 355 4.87 -4.03 -13.06
N PHE A 356 3.76 -3.57 -13.61
CA PHE A 356 3.66 -2.23 -14.20
C PHE A 356 3.29 -1.23 -13.11
N ALA A 357 4.07 -0.16 -12.97
CA ALA A 357 3.86 0.87 -11.97
C ALA A 357 3.83 2.28 -12.61
N PRO A 358 2.67 2.97 -12.56
CA PRO A 358 1.38 2.49 -12.05
C PRO A 358 0.75 1.42 -12.96
N ALA A 359 -0.01 0.48 -12.38
CA ALA A 359 -0.75 -0.52 -13.13
C ALA A 359 -1.89 0.10 -13.98
N THR A 360 -2.39 1.26 -13.58
CA THR A 360 -3.35 2.06 -14.34
C THR A 360 -2.86 3.51 -14.42
N LEU A 361 -2.68 4.01 -15.63
CA LEU A 361 -2.27 5.39 -15.90
C LEU A 361 -3.38 6.13 -16.66
N ALA A 362 -3.77 7.31 -16.16
CA ALA A 362 -4.68 8.19 -16.86
C ALA A 362 -3.91 9.30 -17.59
N VAL A 363 -4.21 9.52 -18.87
CA VAL A 363 -3.56 10.52 -19.74
C VAL A 363 -4.60 11.27 -20.57
N GLY A 364 -4.22 12.39 -21.11
CA GLY A 364 -5.02 13.12 -22.12
C GLY A 364 -4.88 12.52 -23.53
N ALA A 365 -5.87 12.75 -24.39
CA ALA A 365 -5.75 12.39 -25.82
C ALA A 365 -4.57 13.15 -26.44
N GLY A 366 -3.75 12.44 -27.26
CA GLY A 366 -2.52 12.94 -27.86
C GLY A 366 -1.28 12.81 -26.96
N GLU A 367 -1.41 12.34 -25.72
CA GLU A 367 -0.24 12.12 -24.86
C GLU A 367 0.50 10.82 -25.19
N THR A 368 1.83 10.88 -24.99
CA THR A 368 2.72 9.74 -25.18
C THR A 368 3.05 9.12 -23.82
N VAL A 369 2.77 7.83 -23.67
CA VAL A 369 3.18 7.03 -22.51
C VAL A 369 4.47 6.31 -22.81
N THR A 370 5.42 6.35 -21.88
CA THR A 370 6.70 5.65 -21.96
C THR A 370 6.80 4.58 -20.89
N TRP A 371 7.01 3.32 -21.28
CA TRP A 371 7.35 2.21 -20.39
C TRP A 371 8.86 2.08 -20.32
N THR A 372 9.40 1.96 -19.11
CA THR A 372 10.83 1.68 -18.88
C THR A 372 10.96 0.39 -18.11
N ASN A 373 11.81 -0.52 -18.59
CA ASN A 373 12.12 -1.75 -17.88
C ASN A 373 13.22 -1.47 -16.84
N ASP A 374 12.80 -1.28 -15.61
CA ASP A 374 13.68 -1.07 -14.44
C ASP A 374 14.00 -2.39 -13.71
N ASP A 375 13.54 -3.55 -14.24
CA ASP A 375 13.89 -4.89 -13.75
C ASP A 375 15.20 -5.41 -14.36
N GLY A 376 15.77 -6.44 -13.71
CA GLY A 376 16.90 -7.21 -14.25
C GLY A 376 16.52 -8.27 -15.28
N ALA A 377 15.22 -8.51 -15.53
CA ALA A 377 14.69 -9.50 -16.48
C ALA A 377 14.10 -8.83 -17.72
N PRO A 378 14.09 -9.51 -18.89
CA PRO A 378 13.37 -9.03 -20.07
C PRO A 378 11.86 -9.03 -19.83
N HIS A 379 11.17 -8.01 -20.35
CA HIS A 379 9.72 -7.88 -20.36
C HIS A 379 9.21 -7.70 -21.80
N GLY A 380 7.94 -7.41 -21.96
CA GLY A 380 7.33 -7.04 -23.23
C GLY A 380 5.96 -6.43 -23.01
N LEU A 381 5.37 -5.89 -24.06
CA LEU A 381 4.05 -5.29 -24.04
C LEU A 381 3.22 -5.90 -25.17
N ALA A 382 2.09 -6.47 -24.84
CA ALA A 382 1.07 -6.94 -25.77
C ALA A 382 -0.26 -6.29 -25.43
N TYR A 383 -0.80 -5.50 -26.37
CA TYR A 383 -2.05 -4.79 -26.20
C TYR A 383 -3.25 -5.66 -26.56
N LYS A 384 -4.34 -5.58 -25.79
CA LYS A 384 -5.58 -6.32 -26.10
C LYS A 384 -6.34 -5.78 -27.31
N ASP A 385 -6.07 -4.53 -27.71
CA ASP A 385 -6.63 -3.91 -28.91
C ASP A 385 -5.90 -4.32 -30.21
N GLY A 386 -4.89 -5.20 -30.11
CA GLY A 386 -4.09 -5.67 -31.24
C GLY A 386 -3.05 -4.66 -31.73
N ALA A 387 -2.88 -3.53 -31.07
CA ALA A 387 -1.85 -2.57 -31.45
C ALA A 387 -0.44 -3.14 -31.23
N GLN A 388 0.52 -2.62 -31.99
CA GLN A 388 1.92 -3.02 -31.89
C GLN A 388 2.48 -2.70 -30.51
N GLY A 389 3.00 -3.71 -29.82
CA GLY A 389 3.75 -3.63 -28.59
C GLY A 389 5.25 -3.79 -28.82
N VAL A 390 5.95 -4.25 -27.79
CA VAL A 390 7.38 -4.57 -27.83
C VAL A 390 7.65 -5.92 -27.19
N ASN A 391 8.53 -6.72 -27.80
CA ASN A 391 8.96 -8.01 -27.25
C ASN A 391 10.29 -8.45 -27.90
N PRO A 392 11.42 -8.57 -27.13
CA PRO A 392 11.53 -8.21 -25.71
C PRO A 392 11.83 -6.71 -25.48
N LEU A 393 11.46 -6.21 -24.33
CA LEU A 393 11.96 -4.96 -23.74
C LEU A 393 13.05 -5.33 -22.73
N LEU A 394 14.31 -5.12 -23.09
CA LEU A 394 15.47 -5.50 -22.28
C LEU A 394 15.61 -4.64 -21.02
N PRO A 395 16.34 -5.10 -19.98
CA PRO A 395 16.67 -4.29 -18.80
C PRO A 395 17.25 -2.91 -19.17
N GLY A 396 16.70 -1.85 -18.56
CA GLY A 396 17.07 -0.46 -18.82
C GLY A 396 16.50 0.14 -20.13
N ALA A 397 15.88 -0.65 -20.99
CA ALA A 397 15.27 -0.16 -22.23
C ALA A 397 13.90 0.48 -21.98
N SER A 398 13.48 1.34 -22.92
CA SER A 398 12.16 2.00 -22.89
C SER A 398 11.43 1.79 -24.21
N PHE A 399 10.09 1.75 -24.11
CA PHE A 399 9.17 1.73 -25.24
C PHE A 399 8.13 2.84 -25.04
N SER A 400 7.73 3.53 -26.11
CA SER A 400 6.75 4.62 -26.05
C SER A 400 5.60 4.40 -27.02
N ARG A 401 4.38 4.80 -26.61
CA ARG A 401 3.19 4.82 -27.48
C ARG A 401 2.37 6.08 -27.21
N THR A 402 1.94 6.74 -28.31
CA THR A 402 1.00 7.86 -28.25
C THR A 402 -0.44 7.37 -28.33
N PHE A 403 -1.33 7.98 -27.55
CA PHE A 403 -2.75 7.62 -27.45
C PHE A 403 -3.62 8.78 -27.94
N ASP A 404 -4.01 8.77 -29.21
CA ASP A 404 -4.73 9.88 -29.84
C ASP A 404 -6.24 9.89 -29.57
N LYS A 405 -6.82 8.76 -29.15
CA LYS A 405 -8.27 8.62 -28.95
C LYS A 405 -8.64 8.34 -27.50
N PRO A 406 -9.67 8.98 -26.95
CA PRO A 406 -10.22 8.61 -25.66
C PRO A 406 -10.64 7.13 -25.64
N GLY A 407 -10.39 6.46 -24.50
CA GLY A 407 -10.70 5.04 -24.34
C GLY A 407 -9.86 4.36 -23.26
N THR A 408 -10.07 3.06 -23.12
CA THR A 408 -9.33 2.21 -22.20
C THR A 408 -8.49 1.20 -22.97
N TYR A 409 -7.19 1.21 -22.72
CA TYR A 409 -6.19 0.39 -23.44
C TYR A 409 -5.54 -0.57 -22.45
N ASP A 410 -6.05 -1.81 -22.42
CA ASP A 410 -5.49 -2.88 -21.59
C ASP A 410 -4.32 -3.54 -22.29
N TYR A 411 -3.28 -3.89 -21.53
CA TYR A 411 -2.11 -4.62 -22.01
C TYR A 411 -1.59 -5.58 -20.95
N ILE A 412 -0.79 -6.56 -21.42
CA ILE A 412 -0.10 -7.52 -20.56
C ILE A 412 1.38 -7.56 -20.92
N CYS A 413 2.20 -8.12 -20.04
CA CYS A 413 3.56 -8.49 -20.41
C CYS A 413 3.54 -9.73 -21.30
N SER A 414 4.13 -9.65 -22.51
CA SER A 414 4.18 -10.79 -23.44
C SER A 414 5.11 -11.92 -22.97
N VAL A 415 6.07 -11.62 -22.09
CA VAL A 415 6.99 -12.59 -21.47
C VAL A 415 6.40 -13.18 -20.18
N HIS A 416 5.67 -12.36 -19.42
CA HIS A 416 5.06 -12.72 -18.12
C HIS A 416 3.56 -12.40 -18.15
N PRO A 417 2.70 -13.27 -18.71
CA PRO A 417 1.29 -12.94 -18.99
C PRO A 417 0.41 -12.62 -17.77
N TYR A 418 0.88 -12.89 -16.57
CA TYR A 418 0.22 -12.50 -15.33
C TYR A 418 0.36 -11.01 -15.00
N MET A 419 1.35 -10.31 -15.57
CA MET A 419 1.49 -8.87 -15.42
C MET A 419 0.50 -8.17 -16.34
N SER A 420 -0.35 -7.34 -15.79
CA SER A 420 -1.34 -6.56 -16.55
C SER A 420 -1.24 -5.08 -16.23
N GLY A 421 -1.55 -4.25 -17.21
CA GLY A 421 -1.62 -2.81 -17.03
C GLY A 421 -2.72 -2.20 -17.90
N ARG A 422 -3.01 -0.92 -17.63
CA ARG A 422 -4.08 -0.17 -18.29
C ARG A 422 -3.70 1.28 -18.49
N VAL A 423 -3.95 1.82 -19.68
CA VAL A 423 -3.95 3.27 -19.93
C VAL A 423 -5.39 3.73 -20.17
N VAL A 424 -5.84 4.75 -19.45
CA VAL A 424 -7.14 5.39 -19.61
C VAL A 424 -6.93 6.77 -20.22
N VAL A 425 -7.40 6.95 -21.44
CA VAL A 425 -7.29 8.21 -22.18
C VAL A 425 -8.61 9.00 -22.06
N ARG A 426 -8.52 10.26 -21.65
CA ARG A 426 -9.66 11.17 -21.43
C ARG A 426 -9.69 12.29 -22.45
#